data_d3d5716d8ab71a024f29962523951f4d
#
_entry.id   d3d5716d8ab71a024f29962523951f4d
#
_cell.length_a   1.000
_cell.length_b   1.000
_cell.length_c   1.000
_cell.angle_alpha   90.00
_cell.angle_beta   90.00
_cell.angle_gamma   90.00
#
_symmetry.space_group_name_H-M   'P 1'
#
loop_
_entity.id
_entity.type
_entity.pdbx_description
1 polymer ?
#
loop_
_entity_poly.entity_id
_entity_poly.type
_entity_poly.pdbx_seq_one_letter_code
_entity_poly.pdbx_strand_id
1 'polypeptide(L)'
;MASTGCSVRNASHAGSWFAFYFCCDCPSCDFPKWNRYTDDPRELHRELTEWLGAAGSRHAQSARAIISPHAGYSYSGRVAAFAFKQIIPETVSIIFVLGPSHVMSLDTCALSTCSRYRTPIGDLQIDERTNVELKETGAFSLMDLRSEEAEHSIEMQLPYIAKIMEKQSTNSYSIVPVLVGSLSPSKQATYGKIFSKYLSDPKIVFVVSSDFCHWGSRFHFMPHDSSTGLPIYEQIAAMDKQGMDAISSLNPATFGEYLKRTQNTICGRNPISVILYAAEYFRQMNSHLAEFVFLKYAQSNQSRSLHDSSVSYAAGALFINPQK
;
A
#
# COMPACT_ATOMS: atom_id res chain seq x y z
N MET A 1 20.18 -35.24 13.14
CA MET A 1 21.20 -34.26 13.57
C MET A 1 21.94 -33.78 12.35
N ALA A 2 21.58 -32.66 11.78
CA ALA A 2 22.34 -31.95 10.76
C ALA A 2 22.07 -30.48 10.95
N SER A 3 23.02 -29.77 11.57
CA SER A 3 23.02 -28.33 11.75
C SER A 3 23.40 -27.65 10.44
N THR A 4 22.50 -26.94 9.81
CA THR A 4 22.83 -26.03 8.71
C THR A 4 23.19 -24.68 9.29
N GLY A 5 24.50 -24.44 9.45
CA GLY A 5 25.04 -23.14 9.84
C GLY A 5 24.96 -22.17 8.67
N CYS A 6 24.38 -21.02 8.93
CA CYS A 6 24.42 -19.87 8.03
C CYS A 6 25.83 -19.25 8.07
N SER A 7 26.60 -19.33 6.98
CA SER A 7 27.92 -18.71 6.88
C SER A 7 27.82 -17.30 6.34
N VAL A 8 28.13 -16.32 7.18
CA VAL A 8 28.32 -14.92 6.78
C VAL A 8 29.65 -14.78 6.05
N ARG A 9 29.67 -14.41 4.77
CA ARG A 9 30.87 -13.92 4.09
C ARG A 9 30.84 -12.39 4.06
N ASN A 10 31.80 -11.79 4.74
CA ASN A 10 32.13 -10.37 4.63
C ASN A 10 32.59 -10.05 3.20
N ALA A 11 31.90 -9.14 2.52
CA ALA A 11 32.39 -8.50 1.31
C ALA A 11 32.37 -6.98 1.53
N SER A 12 33.56 -6.43 1.79
CA SER A 12 33.84 -5.00 1.70
C SER A 12 33.89 -4.61 0.23
N HIS A 13 33.01 -3.73 -0.25
CA HIS A 13 33.28 -2.73 -1.30
C HIS A 13 32.17 -1.68 -1.37
N ALA A 14 32.58 -0.46 -1.68
CA ALA A 14 31.82 0.77 -1.61
C ALA A 14 30.64 0.84 -2.59
N GLY A 15 29.56 1.50 -2.15
CA GLY A 15 28.56 2.11 -3.02
C GLY A 15 27.41 1.21 -3.46
N SER A 16 26.60 0.68 -2.54
CA SER A 16 25.33 0.07 -2.90
C SER A 16 24.30 0.28 -1.77
N TRP A 17 23.13 0.69 -2.17
CA TRP A 17 21.93 0.85 -1.38
C TRP A 17 21.53 -0.49 -0.78
N PHE A 18 21.54 -0.65 0.54
CA PHE A 18 21.35 -1.93 1.20
C PHE A 18 19.94 -2.18 1.71
N ALA A 19 19.58 -3.46 1.58
CA ALA A 19 18.31 -4.11 1.81
C ALA A 19 17.98 -4.35 3.30
N PHE A 20 16.73 -4.58 3.56
CA PHE A 20 16.02 -4.73 4.82
C PHE A 20 16.09 -6.14 5.39
N TYR A 21 15.83 -6.28 6.68
CA TYR A 21 15.63 -7.57 7.31
C TYR A 21 14.23 -7.64 7.95
N PHE A 22 13.30 -8.31 7.28
CA PHE A 22 12.16 -8.92 7.93
C PHE A 22 12.60 -10.29 8.43
N CYS A 23 12.82 -10.47 9.73
CA CYS A 23 13.38 -11.72 10.21
C CYS A 23 12.31 -12.73 10.60
N CYS A 24 12.33 -13.88 9.92
CA CYS A 24 11.79 -15.12 10.44
C CYS A 24 12.78 -15.63 11.52
N ASP A 25 12.42 -15.54 12.80
CA ASP A 25 13.06 -16.24 13.93
C ASP A 25 14.60 -16.21 14.09
N CYS A 26 15.32 -15.24 13.52
CA CYS A 26 16.76 -15.09 13.76
C CYS A 26 17.04 -14.05 14.87
N PRO A 27 17.65 -14.43 16.00
CA PRO A 27 17.91 -13.51 17.13
C PRO A 27 18.95 -12.41 16.87
N SER A 28 19.63 -12.43 15.71
CA SER A 28 20.81 -11.59 15.43
C SER A 28 20.61 -10.58 14.31
N CYS A 29 19.38 -10.29 13.90
CA CYS A 29 19.14 -9.30 12.82
C CYS A 29 19.08 -7.89 13.42
N ASP A 30 20.18 -7.16 13.35
CA ASP A 30 20.22 -5.72 13.59
C ASP A 30 19.48 -4.99 12.45
N PHE A 31 18.51 -4.16 12.80
CA PHE A 31 17.77 -3.35 11.85
C PHE A 31 18.71 -2.41 11.07
N PRO A 32 18.70 -2.39 9.74
CA PRO A 32 19.38 -1.34 9.00
C PRO A 32 18.69 0.01 9.28
N LYS A 33 19.49 1.05 9.48
CA LYS A 33 19.00 2.42 9.75
C LYS A 33 18.31 2.98 8.53
N TRP A 34 17.01 3.19 8.60
CA TRP A 34 16.19 3.70 7.51
C TRP A 34 15.98 5.20 7.61
N ASN A 35 16.17 5.90 6.49
CA ASN A 35 15.79 7.30 6.33
C ASN A 35 14.30 7.49 5.94
N ARG A 36 13.45 6.47 6.08
CA ARG A 36 12.03 6.56 5.66
C ARG A 36 11.09 6.89 6.79
N TYR A 37 11.39 6.43 7.98
CA TYR A 37 10.80 6.80 9.27
C TYR A 37 11.84 6.61 10.37
N THR A 38 11.60 7.17 11.54
CA THR A 38 12.51 7.03 12.68
C THR A 38 12.51 5.59 13.20
N ASP A 39 13.68 5.06 13.56
CA ASP A 39 13.86 3.75 14.19
C ASP A 39 13.66 3.80 15.72
N ASP A 40 13.51 5.00 16.30
CA ASP A 40 13.15 5.17 17.71
C ASP A 40 11.65 4.85 17.91
N PRO A 41 11.30 3.77 18.64
CA PRO A 41 9.91 3.38 18.82
C PRO A 41 9.05 4.45 19.48
N ARG A 42 9.61 5.25 20.39
CA ARG A 42 8.88 6.29 21.12
C ARG A 42 8.58 7.47 20.21
N GLU A 43 9.56 7.87 19.42
CA GLU A 43 9.39 8.95 18.46
C GLU A 43 8.38 8.55 17.37
N LEU A 44 8.53 7.37 16.78
CA LEU A 44 7.61 6.83 15.78
C LEU A 44 6.18 6.75 16.33
N HIS A 45 6.00 6.20 17.52
CA HIS A 45 4.71 6.11 18.18
C HIS A 45 4.07 7.49 18.40
N ARG A 46 4.87 8.49 18.81
CA ARG A 46 4.42 9.87 19.00
C ARG A 46 3.97 10.48 17.68
N GLU A 47 4.79 10.41 16.62
CA GLU A 47 4.46 10.96 15.29
C GLU A 47 3.16 10.36 14.75
N LEU A 48 3.02 9.03 14.78
CA LEU A 48 1.81 8.35 14.32
C LEU A 48 0.58 8.75 15.14
N THR A 49 0.73 8.93 16.46
CA THR A 49 -0.36 9.40 17.34
C THR A 49 -0.80 10.82 16.97
N GLU A 50 0.14 11.72 16.76
CA GLU A 50 -0.13 13.11 16.36
C GLU A 50 -0.82 13.18 15.00
N TRP A 51 -0.32 12.44 14.01
CA TRP A 51 -0.91 12.46 12.67
C TRP A 51 -2.30 11.84 12.63
N LEU A 52 -2.52 10.71 13.31
CA LEU A 52 -3.83 10.10 13.44
C LEU A 52 -4.81 10.99 14.23
N GLY A 53 -4.32 11.73 15.22
CA GLY A 53 -5.10 12.73 15.97
C GLY A 53 -5.55 13.89 15.08
N ALA A 54 -4.67 14.36 14.18
CA ALA A 54 -4.92 15.48 13.27
C ALA A 54 -5.71 15.09 12.00
N ALA A 55 -5.91 13.80 11.72
CA ALA A 55 -6.49 13.31 10.47
C ALA A 55 -8.02 13.45 10.36
N GLY A 56 -8.61 14.47 10.94
CA GLY A 56 -10.04 14.77 10.82
C GLY A 56 -10.95 13.71 11.44
N SER A 57 -12.21 13.68 11.01
CA SER A 57 -13.21 12.74 11.52
C SER A 57 -13.12 11.37 10.86
N ARG A 58 -13.51 10.34 11.63
CA ARG A 58 -13.70 8.98 11.12
C ARG A 58 -15.12 8.85 10.55
N HIS A 59 -15.27 8.09 9.48
CA HIS A 59 -16.58 7.66 9.00
C HIS A 59 -17.28 6.77 10.04
N ALA A 60 -18.60 6.74 10.03
CA ALA A 60 -19.39 5.94 10.98
C ALA A 60 -19.16 4.43 10.83
N GLN A 61 -18.78 3.98 9.63
CA GLN A 61 -18.44 2.59 9.33
C GLN A 61 -16.93 2.44 9.10
N SER A 62 -16.41 1.24 9.39
CA SER A 62 -15.03 0.88 9.05
C SER A 62 -14.85 0.84 7.53
N ALA A 63 -13.73 1.38 7.06
CA ALA A 63 -13.33 1.20 5.68
C ALA A 63 -13.11 -0.29 5.37
N ARG A 64 -13.46 -0.71 4.16
CA ARG A 64 -13.25 -2.06 3.65
C ARG A 64 -11.95 -2.15 2.82
N ALA A 65 -11.56 -1.04 2.24
CA ALA A 65 -10.24 -0.86 1.66
C ALA A 65 -9.79 0.59 1.86
N ILE A 66 -8.48 0.79 1.95
CA ILE A 66 -7.88 2.12 1.94
C ILE A 66 -6.79 2.20 0.88
N ILE A 67 -6.56 3.40 0.32
CA ILE A 67 -5.36 3.73 -0.43
C ILE A 67 -4.50 4.61 0.46
N SER A 68 -3.23 4.24 0.66
CA SER A 68 -2.26 4.93 1.50
C SER A 68 -0.92 5.06 0.79
N PRO A 69 -0.25 6.23 0.85
CA PRO A 69 1.05 6.43 0.24
C PRO A 69 2.16 5.63 0.97
N HIS A 70 3.32 5.45 0.27
CA HIS A 70 4.48 4.72 0.80
C HIS A 70 5.82 5.45 0.63
N ALA A 71 5.81 6.73 0.33
CA ALA A 71 7.02 7.56 0.46
C ALA A 71 7.46 7.66 1.94
N GLY A 72 8.65 8.20 2.18
CA GLY A 72 9.13 8.44 3.55
C GLY A 72 8.13 9.27 4.38
N TYR A 73 7.98 8.94 5.65
CA TYR A 73 6.94 9.50 6.53
C TYR A 73 7.01 11.02 6.71
N SER A 74 8.19 11.61 6.62
CA SER A 74 8.33 13.07 6.61
C SER A 74 7.52 13.75 5.48
N TYR A 75 7.28 13.05 4.38
CA TYR A 75 6.50 13.52 3.23
C TYR A 75 5.07 13.01 3.25
N SER A 76 4.89 11.70 3.42
CA SER A 76 3.61 11.01 3.19
C SER A 76 2.84 10.67 4.46
N GLY A 77 3.50 10.61 5.63
CA GLY A 77 2.90 10.11 6.87
C GLY A 77 1.61 10.84 7.26
N ARG A 78 1.63 12.19 7.21
CA ARG A 78 0.43 12.98 7.51
C ARG A 78 -0.74 12.70 6.56
N VAL A 79 -0.47 12.31 5.31
CA VAL A 79 -1.51 11.93 4.34
C VAL A 79 -2.02 10.52 4.64
N ALA A 80 -1.12 9.56 4.88
CA ALA A 80 -1.45 8.18 5.22
C ALA A 80 -2.42 8.09 6.42
N ALA A 81 -2.22 8.95 7.43
CA ALA A 81 -3.06 9.00 8.62
C ALA A 81 -4.55 9.16 8.32
N PHE A 82 -4.94 9.92 7.26
CA PHE A 82 -6.33 10.09 6.88
C PHE A 82 -6.98 8.78 6.41
N ALA A 83 -6.23 7.93 5.71
CA ALA A 83 -6.70 6.62 5.28
C ALA A 83 -6.81 5.64 6.47
N PHE A 84 -5.73 5.50 7.25
CA PHE A 84 -5.70 4.59 8.39
C PHE A 84 -6.71 4.96 9.48
N LYS A 85 -7.04 6.24 9.65
CA LYS A 85 -8.08 6.72 10.57
C LYS A 85 -9.46 6.10 10.27
N GLN A 86 -9.73 5.68 9.03
CA GLN A 86 -11.02 5.15 8.62
C GLN A 86 -11.20 3.66 8.96
N ILE A 87 -10.17 2.99 9.42
CA ILE A 87 -10.25 1.61 9.92
C ILE A 87 -10.72 1.64 11.38
N ILE A 88 -11.72 0.83 11.72
CA ILE A 88 -12.20 0.63 13.10
C ILE A 88 -11.56 -0.67 13.61
N PRO A 89 -10.50 -0.62 14.44
CA PRO A 89 -9.69 -1.79 14.79
C PRO A 89 -10.48 -2.95 15.41
N GLU A 90 -11.49 -2.61 16.20
CA GLU A 90 -12.32 -3.57 16.93
C GLU A 90 -13.16 -4.47 16.00
N THR A 91 -13.30 -4.08 14.74
CA THR A 91 -14.07 -4.83 13.74
C THR A 91 -13.21 -5.68 12.83
N VAL A 92 -11.87 -5.61 12.95
CA VAL A 92 -10.93 -6.18 11.97
C VAL A 92 -10.22 -7.40 12.53
N SER A 93 -10.21 -8.49 11.77
CA SER A 93 -9.46 -9.72 12.08
C SER A 93 -8.34 -10.02 11.06
N ILE A 94 -8.49 -9.60 9.80
CA ILE A 94 -7.47 -9.81 8.77
C ILE A 94 -7.26 -8.50 7.99
N ILE A 95 -5.99 -8.15 7.78
CA ILE A 95 -5.59 -6.97 7.00
C ILE A 95 -4.74 -7.43 5.82
N PHE A 96 -5.29 -7.37 4.62
CA PHE A 96 -4.52 -7.54 3.40
C PHE A 96 -3.69 -6.27 3.13
N VAL A 97 -2.40 -6.44 2.83
CA VAL A 97 -1.51 -5.32 2.46
C VAL A 97 -1.03 -5.56 1.04
N LEU A 98 -1.59 -4.82 0.08
CA LEU A 98 -1.27 -4.93 -1.34
C LEU A 98 -0.28 -3.83 -1.72
N GLY A 99 0.97 -4.21 -1.98
CA GLY A 99 2.03 -3.29 -2.40
C GLY A 99 2.50 -3.55 -3.83
N PRO A 100 2.77 -2.51 -4.64
CA PRO A 100 3.41 -2.69 -5.95
C PRO A 100 4.84 -3.21 -5.79
N SER A 101 5.27 -4.11 -6.68
CA SER A 101 6.63 -4.62 -6.68
C SER A 101 7.58 -3.60 -7.32
N HIS A 102 8.57 -3.13 -6.54
CA HIS A 102 9.63 -2.25 -7.01
C HIS A 102 10.97 -2.98 -7.21
N VAL A 103 11.18 -4.06 -6.45
CA VAL A 103 12.46 -4.80 -6.43
C VAL A 103 12.42 -6.03 -7.32
N MET A 104 11.31 -6.75 -7.32
CA MET A 104 11.17 -8.00 -8.07
C MET A 104 10.34 -7.78 -9.34
N SER A 105 10.85 -8.22 -10.48
CA SER A 105 10.07 -8.25 -11.72
C SER A 105 9.06 -9.38 -11.67
N LEU A 106 7.80 -9.06 -11.49
CA LEU A 106 6.68 -10.00 -11.38
C LEU A 106 5.61 -9.66 -12.42
N ASP A 107 5.01 -10.69 -13.00
CA ASP A 107 3.77 -10.59 -13.80
C ASP A 107 2.58 -11.27 -13.12
N THR A 108 2.73 -11.59 -11.82
CA THR A 108 1.76 -12.21 -10.91
C THR A 108 1.69 -11.44 -9.60
N CYS A 109 0.88 -11.90 -8.64
CA CYS A 109 1.02 -11.53 -7.25
C CYS A 109 1.85 -12.58 -6.50
N ALA A 110 2.62 -12.14 -5.49
CA ALA A 110 3.43 -13.02 -4.65
C ALA A 110 3.05 -12.89 -3.18
N LEU A 111 3.05 -14.01 -2.46
CA LEU A 111 2.75 -14.11 -1.03
C LEU A 111 4.03 -14.16 -0.22
N SER A 112 3.96 -13.69 1.03
CA SER A 112 5.04 -13.80 1.99
C SER A 112 5.35 -15.25 2.35
N THR A 113 6.64 -15.52 2.61
CA THR A 113 7.12 -16.80 3.16
C THR A 113 7.44 -16.72 4.65
N CYS A 114 7.25 -15.54 5.26
CA CYS A 114 7.48 -15.30 6.68
C CYS A 114 6.26 -15.68 7.52
N SER A 115 6.46 -15.90 8.83
CA SER A 115 5.38 -16.09 9.81
C SER A 115 4.95 -14.78 10.46
N ARG A 116 5.82 -13.76 10.46
CA ARG A 116 5.56 -12.44 11.04
C ARG A 116 6.43 -11.36 10.41
N TYR A 117 5.96 -10.12 10.50
CA TYR A 117 6.73 -8.93 10.18
C TYR A 117 6.99 -8.10 11.44
N ARG A 118 8.22 -7.60 11.58
CA ARG A 118 8.64 -6.79 12.71
C ARG A 118 8.54 -5.32 12.36
N THR A 119 8.07 -4.50 13.31
CA THR A 119 8.13 -3.04 13.24
C THR A 119 8.75 -2.47 14.52
N PRO A 120 9.24 -1.22 14.52
CA PRO A 120 9.77 -0.62 15.75
C PRO A 120 8.77 -0.55 16.90
N ILE A 121 7.47 -0.58 16.62
CA ILE A 121 6.39 -0.43 17.62
C ILE A 121 5.54 -1.68 17.83
N GLY A 122 5.93 -2.82 17.25
CA GLY A 122 5.27 -4.11 17.47
C GLY A 122 5.38 -5.06 16.29
N ASP A 123 5.28 -6.35 16.56
CA ASP A 123 5.27 -7.41 15.55
C ASP A 123 3.86 -7.66 15.02
N LEU A 124 3.75 -7.96 13.73
CA LEU A 124 2.51 -8.28 13.03
C LEU A 124 2.55 -9.74 12.56
N GLN A 125 1.60 -10.55 13.02
CA GLN A 125 1.49 -11.96 12.63
C GLN A 125 0.95 -12.08 11.21
N ILE A 126 1.54 -12.95 10.41
CA ILE A 126 1.02 -13.28 9.07
C ILE A 126 -0.03 -14.36 9.19
N ASP A 127 -1.14 -14.22 8.44
CA ASP A 127 -2.20 -15.21 8.36
C ASP A 127 -1.77 -16.37 7.46
N GLU A 128 -1.12 -17.37 8.05
CA GLU A 128 -0.62 -18.54 7.34
C GLU A 128 -1.76 -19.34 6.68
N ARG A 129 -2.92 -19.38 7.30
CA ARG A 129 -4.09 -20.08 6.77
C ARG A 129 -4.55 -19.45 5.46
N THR A 130 -4.74 -18.12 5.46
CA THR A 130 -5.13 -17.39 4.24
C THR A 130 -4.04 -17.48 3.17
N ASN A 131 -2.76 -17.44 3.55
CA ASN A 131 -1.65 -17.65 2.60
C ASN A 131 -1.73 -19.03 1.93
N VAL A 132 -2.03 -20.09 2.67
CA VAL A 132 -2.22 -21.44 2.12
C VAL A 132 -3.43 -21.46 1.17
N GLU A 133 -4.58 -20.92 1.57
CA GLU A 133 -5.79 -20.85 0.74
C GLU A 133 -5.53 -20.10 -0.58
N LEU A 134 -4.79 -18.98 -0.53
CA LEU A 134 -4.44 -18.22 -1.73
C LEU A 134 -3.46 -18.98 -2.63
N LYS A 135 -2.46 -19.64 -2.05
CA LYS A 135 -1.49 -20.46 -2.78
C LYS A 135 -2.16 -21.62 -3.52
N GLU A 136 -3.15 -22.27 -2.90
CA GLU A 136 -3.91 -23.36 -3.49
C GLU A 136 -4.72 -22.94 -4.73
N THR A 137 -5.01 -21.65 -4.91
CA THR A 137 -5.62 -21.15 -6.16
C THR A 137 -4.72 -21.32 -7.39
N GLY A 138 -3.42 -21.53 -7.19
CA GLY A 138 -2.42 -21.61 -8.26
C GLY A 138 -2.10 -20.28 -8.94
N ALA A 139 -2.71 -19.17 -8.48
CA ALA A 139 -2.52 -17.84 -9.08
C ALA A 139 -1.35 -17.05 -8.50
N PHE A 140 -0.86 -17.43 -7.32
CA PHE A 140 0.17 -16.70 -6.58
C PHE A 140 1.52 -17.40 -6.63
N SER A 141 2.59 -16.60 -6.80
CA SER A 141 3.96 -17.01 -6.52
C SER A 141 4.32 -16.75 -5.04
N LEU A 142 5.53 -17.10 -4.66
CA LEU A 142 6.07 -16.79 -3.34
C LEU A 142 7.19 -15.76 -3.48
N MET A 143 7.27 -14.83 -2.55
CA MET A 143 8.42 -13.94 -2.42
C MET A 143 9.63 -14.73 -1.94
N ASP A 144 10.83 -14.47 -2.48
CA ASP A 144 12.04 -14.85 -1.81
C ASP A 144 12.35 -13.84 -0.68
N LEU A 145 12.93 -14.32 0.39
CA LEU A 145 13.17 -13.51 1.59
C LEU A 145 13.94 -12.21 1.29
N ARG A 146 14.94 -12.27 0.41
CA ARG A 146 15.77 -11.10 0.07
C ARG A 146 14.97 -10.02 -0.65
N SER A 147 14.13 -10.41 -1.59
CA SER A 147 13.24 -9.48 -2.31
C SER A 147 12.16 -8.92 -1.39
N GLU A 148 11.63 -9.76 -0.50
CA GLU A 148 10.64 -9.38 0.51
C GLU A 148 11.20 -8.34 1.47
N GLU A 149 12.42 -8.54 1.96
CA GLU A 149 13.14 -7.61 2.83
C GLU A 149 13.52 -6.29 2.13
N ALA A 150 13.74 -6.30 0.82
CA ALA A 150 14.11 -5.12 0.05
C ALA A 150 12.92 -4.27 -0.40
N GLU A 151 11.68 -4.78 -0.30
CA GLU A 151 10.47 -4.09 -0.78
C GLU A 151 9.88 -3.16 0.28
N HIS A 152 9.72 -1.89 -0.09
CA HIS A 152 9.25 -0.86 0.82
C HIS A 152 7.75 -0.54 0.75
N SER A 153 7.09 -0.88 -0.36
CA SER A 153 5.69 -0.53 -0.55
C SER A 153 4.77 -1.16 0.51
N ILE A 154 5.08 -2.39 0.93
CA ILE A 154 4.38 -3.09 2.01
C ILE A 154 4.88 -2.57 3.36
N GLU A 155 6.21 -2.50 3.55
CA GLU A 155 6.83 -2.09 4.80
C GLU A 155 6.28 -0.76 5.33
N MET A 156 6.14 0.25 4.47
CA MET A 156 5.69 1.59 4.87
C MET A 156 4.25 1.61 5.43
N GLN A 157 3.47 0.56 5.24
CA GLN A 157 2.13 0.42 5.80
C GLN A 157 2.15 -0.19 7.21
N LEU A 158 3.19 -0.98 7.54
CA LEU A 158 3.22 -1.82 8.74
C LEU A 158 3.21 -1.01 10.06
N PRO A 159 3.99 0.08 10.22
CA PRO A 159 3.94 0.86 11.46
C PRO A 159 2.56 1.49 11.72
N TYR A 160 1.86 1.92 10.66
CA TYR A 160 0.49 2.41 10.79
C TYR A 160 -0.47 1.30 11.23
N ILE A 161 -0.34 0.09 10.67
CA ILE A 161 -1.13 -1.07 11.07
C ILE A 161 -0.87 -1.39 12.54
N ALA A 162 0.41 -1.52 12.94
CA ALA A 162 0.77 -1.76 14.34
C ALA A 162 0.19 -0.68 15.27
N LYS A 163 0.23 0.59 14.84
CA LYS A 163 -0.27 1.72 15.64
C LYS A 163 -1.78 1.71 15.81
N ILE A 164 -2.55 1.50 14.74
CA ILE A 164 -4.02 1.49 14.87
C ILE A 164 -4.52 0.27 15.63
N MET A 165 -3.80 -0.86 15.54
CA MET A 165 -4.14 -2.11 16.21
C MET A 165 -3.55 -2.25 17.62
N GLU A 166 -2.80 -1.26 18.14
CA GLU A 166 -2.05 -1.35 19.40
C GLU A 166 -2.88 -1.74 20.63
N LYS A 167 -4.20 -1.47 20.61
CA LYS A 167 -5.12 -1.82 21.70
C LYS A 167 -5.76 -3.19 21.53
N GLN A 168 -5.55 -3.84 20.39
CA GLN A 168 -6.05 -5.16 20.12
C GLN A 168 -5.07 -6.22 20.61
N SER A 169 -5.59 -7.39 21.01
CA SER A 169 -4.71 -8.53 21.30
C SER A 169 -3.95 -8.95 20.05
N THR A 170 -2.66 -9.24 20.17
CA THR A 170 -1.82 -9.69 19.06
C THR A 170 -2.32 -10.96 18.36
N ASN A 171 -3.15 -11.76 19.06
CA ASN A 171 -3.77 -12.96 18.52
C ASN A 171 -5.17 -12.72 17.94
N SER A 172 -5.70 -11.49 17.99
CA SER A 172 -7.05 -11.18 17.51
C SER A 172 -7.08 -10.74 16.04
N TYR A 173 -5.93 -10.46 15.46
CA TYR A 173 -5.80 -10.05 14.07
C TYR A 173 -4.49 -10.54 13.45
N SER A 174 -4.46 -10.60 12.13
CA SER A 174 -3.30 -11.00 11.34
C SER A 174 -3.22 -10.18 10.04
N ILE A 175 -2.08 -10.22 9.37
CA ILE A 175 -1.86 -9.55 8.09
C ILE A 175 -1.65 -10.57 6.97
N VAL A 176 -2.03 -10.20 5.75
CA VAL A 176 -1.74 -10.96 4.52
C VAL A 176 -1.00 -10.03 3.55
N PRO A 177 0.34 -10.01 3.59
CA PRO A 177 1.13 -9.24 2.65
C PRO A 177 1.06 -9.84 1.25
N VAL A 178 0.77 -9.00 0.25
CA VAL A 178 0.68 -9.40 -1.16
C VAL A 178 1.48 -8.42 -2.00
N LEU A 179 2.54 -8.90 -2.59
CA LEU A 179 3.33 -8.14 -3.55
C LEU A 179 2.69 -8.25 -4.93
N VAL A 180 2.29 -7.12 -5.51
CA VAL A 180 1.55 -7.06 -6.77
C VAL A 180 2.48 -6.64 -7.90
N GLY A 181 2.69 -7.51 -8.86
CA GLY A 181 3.54 -7.26 -10.02
C GLY A 181 2.86 -6.44 -11.12
N SER A 182 3.49 -6.41 -12.29
CA SER A 182 2.96 -5.76 -13.50
C SER A 182 1.92 -6.66 -14.15
N LEU A 183 0.66 -6.43 -13.83
CA LEU A 183 -0.45 -7.27 -14.23
C LEU A 183 -1.11 -6.77 -15.53
N SER A 184 -1.40 -7.69 -16.46
CA SER A 184 -2.34 -7.42 -17.56
C SER A 184 -3.76 -7.20 -17.02
N PRO A 185 -4.65 -6.51 -17.76
CA PRO A 185 -6.05 -6.31 -17.34
C PRO A 185 -6.77 -7.63 -17.00
N SER A 186 -6.50 -8.70 -17.74
CA SER A 186 -7.07 -10.03 -17.46
C SER A 186 -6.56 -10.61 -16.13
N LYS A 187 -5.28 -10.46 -15.82
CA LYS A 187 -4.73 -10.87 -14.51
C LYS A 187 -5.27 -10.02 -13.38
N GLN A 188 -5.42 -8.70 -13.56
CA GLN A 188 -6.05 -7.81 -12.58
C GLN A 188 -7.47 -8.28 -12.26
N ALA A 189 -8.27 -8.63 -13.27
CA ALA A 189 -9.61 -9.17 -13.09
C ALA A 189 -9.61 -10.52 -12.36
N THR A 190 -8.67 -11.41 -12.68
CA THR A 190 -8.51 -12.71 -11.99
C THR A 190 -8.25 -12.53 -10.50
N TYR A 191 -7.29 -11.69 -10.13
CA TYR A 191 -7.00 -11.39 -8.71
C TYR A 191 -8.16 -10.65 -8.05
N GLY A 192 -8.81 -9.71 -8.75
CA GLY A 192 -10.02 -9.05 -8.27
C GLY A 192 -11.13 -10.04 -7.91
N LYS A 193 -11.35 -11.05 -8.75
CA LYS A 193 -12.33 -12.12 -8.48
C LYS A 193 -11.94 -12.94 -7.24
N ILE A 194 -10.66 -13.26 -7.05
CA ILE A 194 -10.18 -13.96 -5.85
C ILE A 194 -10.43 -13.11 -4.61
N PHE A 195 -10.02 -11.84 -4.63
CA PHE A 195 -10.14 -10.95 -3.46
C PHE A 195 -11.57 -10.48 -3.18
N SER A 196 -12.49 -10.57 -4.14
CA SER A 196 -13.91 -10.24 -3.90
C SER A 196 -14.56 -11.08 -2.79
N LYS A 197 -14.11 -12.34 -2.61
CA LYS A 197 -14.55 -13.21 -1.51
C LYS A 197 -14.19 -12.62 -0.14
N TYR A 198 -12.96 -12.14 0.00
CA TYR A 198 -12.47 -11.52 1.23
C TYR A 198 -13.08 -10.14 1.44
N LEU A 199 -13.31 -9.38 0.37
CA LEU A 199 -14.01 -8.10 0.46
C LEU A 199 -15.46 -8.26 0.94
N SER A 200 -16.06 -9.44 0.83
CA SER A 200 -17.40 -9.74 1.34
C SER A 200 -17.44 -9.89 2.87
N ASP A 201 -16.34 -10.25 3.53
CA ASP A 201 -16.28 -10.37 4.99
C ASP A 201 -16.05 -9.00 5.65
N PRO A 202 -16.97 -8.50 6.51
CA PRO A 202 -16.81 -7.19 7.16
C PRO A 202 -15.63 -7.12 8.14
N LYS A 203 -15.04 -8.23 8.51
CA LYS A 203 -13.86 -8.30 9.39
C LYS A 203 -12.54 -8.19 8.63
N ILE A 204 -12.59 -8.09 7.31
CA ILE A 204 -11.40 -8.01 6.45
C ILE A 204 -11.27 -6.61 5.86
N VAL A 205 -10.06 -6.07 5.93
CA VAL A 205 -9.70 -4.76 5.36
C VAL A 205 -8.54 -4.91 4.40
N PHE A 206 -8.56 -4.15 3.31
CA PHE A 206 -7.47 -4.05 2.36
C PHE A 206 -6.73 -2.73 2.52
N VAL A 207 -5.41 -2.77 2.69
CA VAL A 207 -4.50 -1.62 2.64
C VAL A 207 -3.81 -1.66 1.30
N VAL A 208 -4.16 -0.74 0.41
CA VAL A 208 -3.59 -0.60 -0.93
C VAL A 208 -2.52 0.47 -0.89
N SER A 209 -1.29 0.08 -1.12
CA SER A 209 -0.13 0.95 -1.05
C SER A 209 0.13 1.63 -2.39
N SER A 210 0.10 2.96 -2.44
CA SER A 210 0.35 3.72 -3.68
C SER A 210 0.69 5.17 -3.43
N ASP A 211 1.83 5.62 -3.97
CA ASP A 211 2.01 7.03 -4.29
C ASP A 211 1.34 7.35 -5.64
N PHE A 212 1.05 8.63 -5.88
CA PHE A 212 0.45 9.13 -7.12
C PHE A 212 1.53 9.64 -8.08
N CYS A 213 1.32 10.75 -8.76
CA CYS A 213 2.23 11.23 -9.79
C CYS A 213 3.67 11.40 -9.27
N HIS A 214 4.63 10.77 -9.96
CA HIS A 214 6.05 11.03 -9.84
C HIS A 214 6.46 11.93 -11.02
N TRP A 215 6.59 13.24 -10.78
CA TRP A 215 6.86 14.23 -11.81
C TRP A 215 8.31 14.73 -11.72
N GLY A 216 8.96 14.89 -12.86
CA GLY A 216 10.30 15.44 -12.96
C GLY A 216 11.26 14.60 -13.79
N SER A 217 12.40 15.18 -14.20
CA SER A 217 13.39 14.53 -15.07
C SER A 217 13.90 13.18 -14.50
N ARG A 218 14.11 13.11 -13.19
CA ARG A 218 14.57 11.89 -12.51
C ARG A 218 13.57 10.73 -12.60
N PHE A 219 12.29 11.03 -12.90
CA PHE A 219 11.23 10.03 -13.06
C PHE A 219 10.90 9.77 -14.54
N HIS A 220 11.58 10.47 -15.47
CA HIS A 220 11.32 10.42 -16.91
C HIS A 220 9.86 10.72 -17.26
N PHE A 221 9.18 11.56 -16.45
CA PHE A 221 7.78 11.92 -16.62
C PHE A 221 7.58 13.41 -16.28
N MET A 222 7.34 14.23 -17.31
CA MET A 222 7.28 15.69 -17.16
C MET A 222 6.18 16.30 -18.06
N PRO A 223 4.93 15.81 -18.04
CA PRO A 223 3.87 16.45 -18.79
C PRO A 223 3.70 17.89 -18.28
N HIS A 224 3.68 18.83 -19.21
CA HIS A 224 3.52 20.24 -18.94
C HIS A 224 2.96 20.96 -20.18
N ASP A 225 1.92 21.74 -19.98
CA ASP A 225 1.31 22.59 -21.02
C ASP A 225 1.44 24.07 -20.61
N SER A 226 2.37 24.76 -21.25
CA SER A 226 2.61 26.19 -21.01
C SER A 226 1.45 27.09 -21.49
N SER A 227 0.59 26.59 -22.36
CA SER A 227 -0.56 27.36 -22.89
C SER A 227 -1.66 27.59 -21.87
N THR A 228 -1.72 26.76 -20.82
CA THR A 228 -2.75 26.85 -19.76
C THR A 228 -2.54 28.04 -18.83
N GLY A 229 -1.33 28.60 -18.74
CA GLY A 229 -0.95 29.62 -17.77
C GLY A 229 -0.92 29.11 -16.31
N LEU A 230 -1.23 27.83 -16.06
CA LEU A 230 -1.21 27.23 -14.72
C LEU A 230 0.21 26.79 -14.35
N PRO A 231 0.62 26.97 -13.08
CA PRO A 231 1.89 26.43 -12.61
C PRO A 231 1.89 24.88 -12.66
N ILE A 232 3.08 24.29 -12.79
CA ILE A 232 3.26 22.85 -12.98
C ILE A 232 2.58 22.02 -11.87
N TYR A 233 2.72 22.44 -10.60
CA TYR A 233 2.13 21.72 -9.48
C TYR A 233 0.59 21.67 -9.52
N GLU A 234 -0.07 22.67 -10.11
CA GLU A 234 -1.52 22.66 -10.32
C GLU A 234 -1.92 21.74 -11.46
N GLN A 235 -1.12 21.66 -12.53
CA GLN A 235 -1.34 20.71 -13.63
C GLN A 235 -1.17 19.25 -13.13
N ILE A 236 -0.18 19.00 -12.27
CA ILE A 236 -0.01 17.70 -11.58
C ILE A 236 -1.25 17.40 -10.74
N ALA A 237 -1.70 18.34 -9.92
CA ALA A 237 -2.88 18.15 -9.07
C ALA A 237 -4.16 17.88 -9.88
N ALA A 238 -4.34 18.56 -11.01
CA ALA A 238 -5.46 18.35 -11.91
C ALA A 238 -5.44 16.96 -12.57
N MET A 239 -4.25 16.48 -12.95
CA MET A 239 -4.07 15.13 -13.49
C MET A 239 -4.35 14.07 -12.41
N ASP A 240 -3.79 14.22 -11.21
CA ASP A 240 -4.03 13.29 -10.10
C ASP A 240 -5.51 13.29 -9.68
N LYS A 241 -6.16 14.46 -9.70
CA LYS A 241 -7.61 14.55 -9.42
C LYS A 241 -8.43 13.71 -10.40
N GLN A 242 -8.12 13.75 -11.69
CA GLN A 242 -8.80 12.88 -12.67
C GLN A 242 -8.60 11.40 -12.34
N GLY A 243 -7.42 11.01 -11.86
CA GLY A 243 -7.15 9.65 -11.39
C GLY A 243 -7.96 9.28 -10.15
N MET A 244 -8.05 10.20 -9.18
CA MET A 244 -8.88 10.02 -8.00
C MET A 244 -10.37 9.90 -8.37
N ASP A 245 -10.87 10.72 -9.29
CA ASP A 245 -12.26 10.66 -9.78
C ASP A 245 -12.53 9.32 -10.50
N ALA A 246 -11.57 8.84 -11.31
CA ALA A 246 -11.67 7.53 -11.97
C ALA A 246 -11.71 6.36 -10.97
N ILE A 247 -10.90 6.41 -9.91
CA ILE A 247 -10.91 5.41 -8.83
C ILE A 247 -12.25 5.48 -8.06
N SER A 248 -12.72 6.69 -7.75
CA SER A 248 -13.98 6.90 -7.02
C SER A 248 -15.21 6.41 -7.78
N SER A 249 -15.12 6.30 -9.11
CA SER A 249 -16.20 5.70 -9.93
C SER A 249 -16.40 4.20 -9.66
N LEU A 250 -15.45 3.53 -9.00
CA LEU A 250 -15.43 2.08 -8.78
C LEU A 250 -15.57 1.26 -10.07
N ASN A 251 -15.09 1.83 -11.19
CA ASN A 251 -15.11 1.19 -12.52
C ASN A 251 -13.65 0.96 -12.98
N PRO A 252 -13.18 -0.32 -13.03
CA PRO A 252 -11.82 -0.64 -13.44
C PRO A 252 -11.47 -0.14 -14.86
N ALA A 253 -12.45 -0.16 -15.79
CA ALA A 253 -12.21 0.29 -17.15
C ALA A 253 -11.97 1.80 -17.22
N THR A 254 -12.73 2.60 -16.47
CA THR A 254 -12.55 4.07 -16.38
C THR A 254 -11.14 4.42 -15.85
N PHE A 255 -10.67 3.70 -14.83
CA PHE A 255 -9.32 3.90 -14.34
C PHE A 255 -8.24 3.45 -15.34
N GLY A 256 -8.47 2.34 -16.03
CA GLY A 256 -7.59 1.87 -17.11
C GLY A 256 -7.48 2.86 -18.27
N GLU A 257 -8.60 3.45 -18.71
CA GLU A 257 -8.63 4.50 -19.74
C GLU A 257 -7.91 5.77 -19.30
N TYR A 258 -8.10 6.18 -18.03
CA TYR A 258 -7.35 7.29 -17.46
C TYR A 258 -5.84 7.04 -17.52
N LEU A 259 -5.36 5.90 -17.05
CA LEU A 259 -3.93 5.54 -17.08
C LEU A 259 -3.38 5.50 -18.51
N LYS A 260 -4.13 4.93 -19.45
CA LYS A 260 -3.73 4.87 -20.87
C LYS A 260 -3.61 6.28 -21.49
N ARG A 261 -4.52 7.18 -21.15
CA ARG A 261 -4.55 8.54 -21.70
C ARG A 261 -3.48 9.44 -21.10
N THR A 262 -3.28 9.38 -19.78
CA THR A 262 -2.40 10.31 -19.07
C THR A 262 -0.99 9.80 -18.88
N GLN A 263 -0.78 8.47 -18.94
CA GLN A 263 0.47 7.80 -18.60
C GLN A 263 0.97 8.17 -17.18
N ASN A 264 0.05 8.59 -16.28
CA ASN A 264 0.42 8.97 -14.93
C ASN A 264 1.18 7.86 -14.20
N THR A 265 2.22 8.25 -13.51
CA THR A 265 3.20 7.37 -12.86
C THR A 265 2.74 6.87 -11.49
N ILE A 266 1.45 6.59 -11.32
CA ILE A 266 0.90 5.98 -10.11
C ILE A 266 1.54 4.61 -9.92
N CYS A 267 2.40 4.46 -8.88
CA CYS A 267 3.14 3.22 -8.66
C CYS A 267 2.22 2.05 -8.28
N GLY A 268 1.20 2.30 -7.48
CA GLY A 268 0.19 1.32 -7.07
C GLY A 268 -0.95 1.10 -8.08
N ARG A 269 -0.80 1.46 -9.35
CA ARG A 269 -1.88 1.28 -10.35
C ARG A 269 -2.40 -0.15 -10.45
N ASN A 270 -1.54 -1.17 -10.32
CA ASN A 270 -1.96 -2.56 -10.34
C ASN A 270 -2.71 -2.98 -9.08
N PRO A 271 -2.20 -2.75 -7.84
CA PRO A 271 -2.97 -2.98 -6.62
C PRO A 271 -4.33 -2.26 -6.61
N ILE A 272 -4.38 -1.00 -7.04
CA ILE A 272 -5.63 -0.23 -7.15
C ILE A 272 -6.59 -0.91 -8.14
N SER A 273 -6.13 -1.27 -9.34
CA SER A 273 -6.96 -1.97 -10.33
C SER A 273 -7.53 -3.28 -9.79
N VAL A 274 -6.71 -4.06 -9.07
CA VAL A 274 -7.15 -5.33 -8.44
C VAL A 274 -8.29 -5.08 -7.45
N ILE A 275 -8.19 -4.05 -6.61
CA ILE A 275 -9.27 -3.71 -5.65
C ILE A 275 -10.50 -3.16 -6.37
N LEU A 276 -10.35 -2.39 -7.45
CA LEU A 276 -11.49 -1.95 -8.25
C LEU A 276 -12.25 -3.14 -8.87
N TYR A 277 -11.53 -4.12 -9.43
CA TYR A 277 -12.15 -5.38 -9.89
C TYR A 277 -12.79 -6.16 -8.74
N ALA A 278 -12.16 -6.23 -7.57
CA ALA A 278 -12.76 -6.89 -6.41
C ALA A 278 -14.08 -6.23 -5.99
N ALA A 279 -14.12 -4.90 -5.97
CA ALA A 279 -15.32 -4.13 -5.68
C ALA A 279 -16.41 -4.30 -6.76
N GLU A 280 -16.01 -4.37 -8.03
CA GLU A 280 -16.93 -4.63 -9.14
C GLU A 280 -17.58 -6.01 -9.02
N TYR A 281 -16.79 -7.08 -8.82
CA TYR A 281 -17.31 -8.44 -8.61
C TYR A 281 -18.18 -8.52 -7.36
N PHE A 282 -17.77 -7.85 -6.28
CA PHE A 282 -18.57 -7.80 -5.05
C PHE A 282 -19.95 -7.17 -5.32
N ARG A 283 -20.01 -6.04 -6.03
CA ARG A 283 -21.26 -5.34 -6.37
C ARG A 283 -22.16 -6.16 -7.29
N GLN A 284 -21.58 -6.95 -8.21
CA GLN A 284 -22.35 -7.84 -9.09
C GLN A 284 -23.03 -8.98 -8.31
N MET A 285 -22.45 -9.41 -7.19
CA MET A 285 -22.96 -10.53 -6.39
C MET A 285 -23.83 -10.10 -5.22
N ASN A 286 -23.76 -8.83 -4.82
CA ASN A 286 -24.41 -8.31 -3.62
C ASN A 286 -25.11 -6.99 -3.89
N SER A 287 -26.32 -6.84 -3.37
CA SER A 287 -27.07 -5.58 -3.43
C SER A 287 -26.57 -4.60 -2.36
N HIS A 288 -25.28 -4.26 -2.37
CA HIS A 288 -24.69 -3.31 -1.45
C HIS A 288 -24.26 -2.03 -2.19
N LEU A 289 -24.43 -0.90 -1.54
CA LEU A 289 -23.87 0.36 -2.03
C LEU A 289 -22.40 0.43 -1.64
N ALA A 290 -21.54 0.67 -2.62
CA ALA A 290 -20.12 0.88 -2.41
C ALA A 290 -19.76 2.31 -2.82
N GLU A 291 -18.97 2.99 -2.00
CA GLU A 291 -18.49 4.35 -2.22
C GLU A 291 -17.00 4.42 -1.95
N PHE A 292 -16.24 5.04 -2.85
CA PHE A 292 -14.82 5.34 -2.64
C PHE A 292 -14.62 6.85 -2.52
N VAL A 293 -14.05 7.29 -1.41
CA VAL A 293 -13.84 8.72 -1.11
C VAL A 293 -12.36 9.00 -0.90
N PHE A 294 -11.82 10.02 -1.58
CA PHE A 294 -10.52 10.57 -1.24
C PHE A 294 -10.63 11.61 -0.12
N LEU A 295 -9.78 11.48 0.87
CA LEU A 295 -9.83 12.20 2.14
C LEU A 295 -8.75 13.27 2.26
N LYS A 296 -7.60 13.03 1.62
CA LYS A 296 -6.45 13.93 1.63
C LYS A 296 -5.62 13.75 0.38
N TYR A 297 -5.10 14.87 -0.13
CA TYR A 297 -4.11 14.94 -1.19
C TYR A 297 -3.00 15.93 -0.80
N ALA A 298 -1.76 15.63 -1.15
CA ALA A 298 -0.62 16.53 -1.01
C ALA A 298 0.45 16.19 -2.05
N GLN A 299 1.40 17.11 -2.22
CA GLN A 299 2.60 16.92 -3.03
C GLN A 299 3.83 17.12 -2.15
N SER A 300 4.95 16.46 -2.46
CA SER A 300 6.20 16.63 -1.71
C SER A 300 6.71 18.06 -1.74
N ASN A 301 6.48 18.76 -2.84
CA ASN A 301 6.77 20.19 -3.06
C ASN A 301 5.95 20.72 -4.25
N GLN A 302 5.83 22.02 -4.35
CA GLN A 302 5.20 22.70 -5.49
C GLN A 302 6.21 22.91 -6.62
N SER A 303 6.22 22.02 -7.62
CA SER A 303 7.05 22.19 -8.82
C SER A 303 6.62 23.41 -9.61
N ARG A 304 7.53 24.32 -9.87
CA ARG A 304 7.30 25.60 -10.61
C ARG A 304 8.17 25.71 -11.86
N SER A 305 9.20 24.89 -11.96
CA SER A 305 10.14 24.85 -13.07
C SER A 305 10.39 23.43 -13.55
N LEU A 306 10.90 23.27 -14.78
CA LEU A 306 11.26 21.97 -15.35
C LEU A 306 12.47 21.31 -14.66
N HIS A 307 13.17 22.04 -13.77
CA HIS A 307 14.27 21.52 -12.96
C HIS A 307 13.78 20.90 -11.65
N ASP A 308 12.55 21.15 -11.27
CA ASP A 308 11.95 20.60 -10.05
C ASP A 308 11.54 19.15 -10.24
N SER A 309 11.25 18.48 -9.14
CA SER A 309 10.59 17.18 -9.13
C SER A 309 9.67 17.04 -7.92
N SER A 310 8.59 16.30 -8.07
CA SER A 310 7.58 16.14 -7.04
C SER A 310 7.02 14.73 -7.06
N VAL A 311 6.59 14.22 -5.90
CA VAL A 311 5.76 13.02 -5.76
C VAL A 311 4.46 13.42 -5.09
N SER A 312 3.36 12.90 -5.58
CA SER A 312 2.03 13.17 -5.04
C SER A 312 1.55 12.02 -4.14
N TYR A 313 0.80 12.37 -3.12
CA TYR A 313 0.26 11.46 -2.10
C TYR A 313 -1.25 11.64 -2.00
N ALA A 314 -1.99 10.54 -2.02
CA ALA A 314 -3.43 10.56 -1.82
C ALA A 314 -3.85 9.50 -0.80
N ALA A 315 -4.76 9.86 0.08
CA ALA A 315 -5.40 8.98 1.03
C ALA A 315 -6.88 8.81 0.66
N GLY A 316 -7.34 7.58 0.47
CA GLY A 316 -8.72 7.28 0.14
C GLY A 316 -9.23 6.06 0.89
N ALA A 317 -10.56 5.91 0.93
CA ALA A 317 -11.23 4.81 1.61
C ALA A 317 -12.47 4.33 0.85
N LEU A 318 -12.64 3.02 0.80
CA LEU A 318 -13.82 2.32 0.30
C LEU A 318 -14.74 1.98 1.46
N PHE A 319 -15.98 2.40 1.37
CA PHE A 319 -17.05 2.03 2.30
C PHE A 319 -18.08 1.16 1.58
N ILE A 320 -18.61 0.16 2.30
CA ILE A 320 -19.65 -0.74 1.79
C ILE A 320 -20.82 -0.73 2.75
N ASN A 321 -21.96 -0.25 2.26
CA ASN A 321 -23.19 -0.13 3.02
C ASN A 321 -24.20 -1.18 2.54
N PRO A 322 -24.86 -1.95 3.44
CA PRO A 322 -25.99 -2.75 3.05
C PRO A 322 -27.08 -1.84 2.47
N GLN A 323 -27.75 -2.26 1.40
CA GLN A 323 -29.00 -1.57 0.99
C GLN A 323 -30.02 -1.71 2.14
N LYS A 324 -30.65 -0.58 2.48
CA LYS A 324 -31.74 -0.56 3.47
C LYS A 324 -32.96 -1.29 2.91
#